data_6454c2a941243d3061c6c067602dc01b
#
_entry.id   6454c2a941243d3061c6c067602dc01b
#
_cell.length_a   1.000
_cell.length_b   1.000
_cell.length_c   1.000
_cell.angle_alpha   90.00
_cell.angle_beta   90.00
_cell.angle_gamma   90.00
#
_symmetry.space_group_name_H-M   'P 1'
#
loop_
_entity.id
_entity.type
_entity.pdbx_description
1 polymer ?
#
loop_
_entity_poly.entity_id
_entity_poly.type
_entity_poly.pdbx_seq_one_letter_code
_entity_poly.pdbx_strand_id
1 'polypeptide(L)'
;MTVGVLALQGSFNEHIAALRRLGVQGVEIRKAEQLLTVSSLIIPGGESTTMAKLAEYHNLFPALREFVKTGKPVWGTCAGLIFLADRAVGQKEGGQELVGGLDCTVHRNFFGSQIQSFEADISVPLLTSKEGGAETFRGVFIRAPAVLDVGPGVEVLARCPVPSNKVLYSSSTVQIQDEDSSGNEGHCCCEAKKLVSNCVSSRVNRRHAMAQLFHEDDERDGTRRFFKQ
;
A
#
# COMPACT_ATOMS: atom_id res chain seq x y z
N MET A 1 11.69 -17.85 4.83
CA MET A 1 11.06 -16.80 4.01
C MET A 1 11.83 -15.51 4.16
N THR A 2 12.22 -14.84 3.07
CA THR A 2 12.97 -13.58 3.09
C THR A 2 12.15 -12.50 2.43
N VAL A 3 11.93 -11.39 3.14
CA VAL A 3 11.14 -10.25 2.67
C VAL A 3 12.07 -9.13 2.25
N GLY A 4 11.98 -8.70 0.99
CA GLY A 4 12.65 -7.49 0.50
C GLY A 4 11.93 -6.23 0.98
N VAL A 5 12.66 -5.20 1.32
CA VAL A 5 12.13 -3.85 1.57
C VAL A 5 12.87 -2.89 0.65
N LEU A 6 12.14 -2.20 -0.24
CA LEU A 6 12.75 -1.23 -1.15
C LEU A 6 13.35 -0.07 -0.35
N ALA A 7 14.68 0.02 -0.35
CA ALA A 7 15.44 0.89 0.54
C ALA A 7 16.10 2.07 -0.21
N LEU A 8 15.32 2.75 -1.05
CA LEU A 8 15.77 3.94 -1.79
C LEU A 8 15.59 5.21 -0.97
N GLN A 9 14.40 5.37 -0.40
CA GLN A 9 13.99 6.55 0.38
C GLN A 9 12.76 6.19 1.23
N GLY A 10 12.48 6.95 2.29
CA GLY A 10 11.29 6.79 3.12
C GLY A 10 11.47 5.84 4.29
N SER A 11 10.36 5.22 4.73
CA SER A 11 10.27 4.46 5.99
C SER A 11 10.72 3.00 5.88
N PHE A 12 11.76 2.69 5.09
CA PHE A 12 12.23 1.31 4.93
C PHE A 12 12.82 0.73 6.22
N ASN A 13 13.50 1.54 7.03
CA ASN A 13 14.08 1.10 8.31
C ASN A 13 13.00 0.64 9.30
N GLU A 14 11.85 1.31 9.31
CA GLU A 14 10.71 0.95 10.17
C GLU A 14 10.09 -0.38 9.74
N HIS A 15 10.04 -0.68 8.44
CA HIS A 15 9.62 -1.98 7.95
C HIS A 15 10.62 -3.08 8.31
N ILE A 16 11.93 -2.85 8.13
CA ILE A 16 12.98 -3.79 8.56
C ILE A 16 12.90 -4.05 10.08
N ALA A 17 12.72 -3.00 10.88
CA ALA A 17 12.56 -3.16 12.33
C ALA A 17 11.29 -3.92 12.71
N ALA A 18 10.20 -3.72 11.99
CA ALA A 18 8.95 -4.45 12.20
C ALA A 18 9.10 -5.93 11.85
N LEU A 19 9.70 -6.26 10.70
CA LEU A 19 10.00 -7.64 10.29
C LEU A 19 10.86 -8.35 11.34
N ARG A 20 11.91 -7.68 11.84
CA ARG A 20 12.76 -8.23 12.91
C ARG A 20 11.98 -8.57 14.17
N ARG A 21 11.05 -7.70 14.61
CA ARG A 21 10.18 -7.97 15.78
C ARG A 21 9.25 -9.15 15.56
N LEU A 22 8.90 -9.45 14.32
CA LEU A 22 8.08 -10.62 13.95
C LEU A 22 8.91 -11.88 13.72
N GLY A 23 10.24 -11.84 13.91
CA GLY A 23 11.12 -12.97 13.65
C GLY A 23 11.31 -13.26 12.15
N VAL A 24 10.94 -12.33 11.26
CA VAL A 24 11.04 -12.48 9.81
C VAL A 24 12.32 -11.82 9.30
N GLN A 25 13.02 -12.49 8.40
CA GLN A 25 14.22 -11.94 7.78
C GLN A 25 13.84 -10.86 6.75
N GLY A 26 14.18 -9.60 7.07
CA GLY A 26 14.06 -8.45 6.16
C GLY A 26 15.40 -8.11 5.51
N VAL A 27 15.38 -7.84 4.19
CA VAL A 27 16.57 -7.45 3.41
C VAL A 27 16.29 -6.15 2.67
N GLU A 28 17.22 -5.21 2.76
CA GLU A 28 17.15 -3.96 1.98
C GLU A 28 17.39 -4.23 0.50
N ILE A 29 16.48 -3.75 -0.33
CA ILE A 29 16.58 -3.82 -1.79
C ILE A 29 16.99 -2.45 -2.32
N ARG A 30 18.16 -2.38 -2.91
CA ARG A 30 18.74 -1.18 -3.54
C ARG A 30 19.19 -1.44 -4.97
N LYS A 31 19.27 -2.73 -5.38
CA LYS A 31 19.74 -3.15 -6.70
C LYS A 31 18.82 -4.25 -7.25
N ALA A 32 18.74 -4.32 -8.57
CA ALA A 32 17.86 -5.25 -9.27
C ALA A 32 18.12 -6.73 -8.94
N GLU A 33 19.38 -7.14 -8.84
CA GLU A 33 19.77 -8.51 -8.54
C GLU A 33 19.32 -9.00 -7.16
N GLN A 34 19.12 -8.08 -6.20
CA GLN A 34 18.64 -8.43 -4.87
C GLN A 34 17.18 -8.89 -4.87
N LEU A 35 16.37 -8.45 -5.84
CA LEU A 35 14.98 -8.91 -5.99
C LEU A 35 14.88 -10.42 -6.28
N LEU A 36 15.92 -11.01 -6.85
CA LEU A 36 15.96 -12.45 -7.14
C LEU A 36 16.05 -13.30 -5.86
N THR A 37 16.55 -12.72 -4.78
CA THR A 37 16.83 -13.43 -3.50
C THR A 37 15.66 -13.41 -2.52
N VAL A 38 14.58 -12.70 -2.83
CA VAL A 38 13.44 -12.51 -1.90
C VAL A 38 12.17 -13.17 -2.42
N SER A 39 11.33 -13.60 -1.49
CA SER A 39 10.04 -14.24 -1.79
C SER A 39 8.88 -13.26 -1.84
N SER A 40 9.03 -12.08 -1.22
CA SER A 40 8.04 -11.01 -1.21
C SER A 40 8.72 -9.64 -1.11
N LEU A 41 8.00 -8.56 -1.42
CA LEU A 41 8.54 -7.21 -1.45
C LEU A 41 7.63 -6.22 -0.71
N ILE A 42 8.22 -5.34 0.07
CA ILE A 42 7.58 -4.17 0.64
C ILE A 42 8.12 -2.91 -0.06
N ILE A 43 7.22 -2.10 -0.60
CA ILE A 43 7.54 -0.75 -1.10
C ILE A 43 7.05 0.25 -0.06
N PRO A 44 7.97 0.91 0.68
CA PRO A 44 7.62 1.72 1.84
C PRO A 44 6.97 3.05 1.47
N GLY A 45 6.39 3.71 2.47
CA GLY A 45 5.98 5.10 2.38
C GLY A 45 7.18 6.04 2.31
N GLY A 46 6.97 7.20 1.70
CA GLY A 46 8.00 8.21 1.52
C GLY A 46 7.56 9.32 0.56
N GLU A 47 8.51 10.02 -0.05
CA GLU A 47 8.25 10.97 -1.11
C GLU A 47 8.35 10.26 -2.47
N SER A 48 7.18 10.05 -3.12
CA SER A 48 7.08 9.17 -4.30
C SER A 48 7.89 9.66 -5.51
N THR A 49 8.00 10.97 -5.71
CA THR A 49 8.78 11.52 -6.83
C THR A 49 10.28 11.27 -6.65
N THR A 50 10.79 11.44 -5.43
CA THR A 50 12.20 11.14 -5.11
C THR A 50 12.48 9.65 -5.24
N MET A 51 11.55 8.80 -4.76
CA MET A 51 11.67 7.34 -4.93
C MET A 51 11.72 6.96 -6.41
N ALA A 52 10.88 7.57 -7.26
CA ALA A 52 10.86 7.30 -8.70
C ALA A 52 12.19 7.68 -9.35
N LYS A 53 12.71 8.88 -9.06
CA LYS A 53 14.01 9.32 -9.59
C LYS A 53 15.16 8.41 -9.16
N LEU A 54 15.15 7.92 -7.92
CA LEU A 54 16.16 6.98 -7.44
C LEU A 54 16.00 5.60 -8.08
N ALA A 55 14.76 5.12 -8.26
CA ALA A 55 14.49 3.87 -8.95
C ALA A 55 14.93 3.93 -10.43
N GLU A 56 14.71 5.05 -11.10
CA GLU A 56 15.18 5.32 -12.46
C GLU A 56 16.71 5.36 -12.51
N TYR A 57 17.34 6.14 -11.63
CA TYR A 57 18.80 6.24 -11.55
C TYR A 57 19.49 4.88 -11.35
N HIS A 58 18.90 4.01 -10.55
CA HIS A 58 19.40 2.65 -10.32
C HIS A 58 18.89 1.61 -11.32
N ASN A 59 18.15 2.02 -12.35
CA ASN A 59 17.52 1.14 -13.35
C ASN A 59 16.69 0.01 -12.72
N LEU A 60 15.92 0.33 -11.68
CA LEU A 60 15.14 -0.65 -10.92
C LEU A 60 13.75 -0.93 -11.49
N PHE A 61 13.16 -0.02 -12.27
CA PHE A 61 11.80 -0.19 -12.79
C PHE A 61 11.58 -1.48 -13.58
N PRO A 62 12.47 -1.89 -14.50
CA PRO A 62 12.30 -3.15 -15.22
C PRO A 62 12.24 -4.36 -14.28
N ALA A 63 13.13 -4.42 -13.28
CA ALA A 63 13.20 -5.51 -12.31
C ALA A 63 12.01 -5.53 -11.35
N LEU A 64 11.53 -4.35 -10.91
CA LEU A 64 10.33 -4.23 -10.07
C LEU A 64 9.08 -4.70 -10.82
N ARG A 65 8.91 -4.29 -12.08
CA ARG A 65 7.80 -4.74 -12.93
C ARG A 65 7.84 -6.24 -13.17
N GLU A 66 9.02 -6.78 -13.42
CA GLU A 66 9.17 -8.23 -13.57
C GLU A 66 8.83 -8.95 -12.27
N PHE A 67 9.30 -8.46 -11.11
CA PHE A 67 8.96 -9.03 -9.81
C PHE A 67 7.43 -9.06 -9.57
N VAL A 68 6.72 -7.98 -9.88
CA VAL A 68 5.25 -7.93 -9.79
C VAL A 68 4.60 -8.96 -10.71
N LYS A 69 5.08 -9.11 -11.95
CA LYS A 69 4.57 -10.10 -12.92
C LYS A 69 4.77 -11.55 -12.46
N THR A 70 5.78 -11.84 -11.66
CA THR A 70 5.98 -13.20 -11.12
C THR A 70 4.85 -13.66 -10.19
N GLY A 71 3.96 -12.77 -9.76
CA GLY A 71 2.88 -13.05 -8.82
C GLY A 71 3.36 -13.26 -7.38
N LYS A 72 4.61 -12.94 -7.07
CA LYS A 72 5.09 -12.89 -5.67
C LYS A 72 4.38 -11.77 -4.91
N PRO A 73 4.12 -11.93 -3.59
CA PRO A 73 3.47 -10.91 -2.79
C PRO A 73 4.24 -9.59 -2.79
N VAL A 74 3.52 -8.49 -3.06
CA VAL A 74 4.05 -7.13 -2.94
C VAL A 74 3.11 -6.28 -2.13
N TRP A 75 3.65 -5.55 -1.15
CA TRP A 75 2.90 -4.62 -0.33
C TRP A 75 3.43 -3.19 -0.48
N GLY A 76 2.54 -2.27 -0.86
CA GLY A 76 2.85 -0.84 -0.99
C GLY A 76 2.16 0.00 0.07
N THR A 77 2.90 0.88 0.74
CA THR A 77 2.34 1.83 1.72
C THR A 77 2.55 3.26 1.26
N CYS A 78 1.51 4.10 1.28
CA CYS A 78 1.59 5.53 0.90
C CYS A 78 2.26 5.73 -0.49
N ALA A 79 3.54 6.13 -0.55
CA ALA A 79 4.29 6.22 -1.80
C ALA A 79 4.41 4.88 -2.53
N GLY A 80 4.50 3.76 -1.80
CA GLY A 80 4.50 2.42 -2.37
C GLY A 80 3.18 2.05 -3.04
N LEU A 81 2.04 2.51 -2.50
CA LEU A 81 0.74 2.39 -3.18
C LEU A 81 0.76 3.14 -4.52
N ILE A 82 1.28 4.37 -4.53
CA ILE A 82 1.38 5.15 -5.77
C ILE A 82 2.25 4.41 -6.81
N PHE A 83 3.34 3.77 -6.37
CA PHE A 83 4.19 2.98 -7.26
C PHE A 83 3.49 1.78 -7.89
N LEU A 84 2.64 1.09 -7.13
CA LEU A 84 1.94 -0.12 -7.57
C LEU A 84 0.70 0.19 -8.41
N ALA A 85 0.12 1.37 -8.29
CA ALA A 85 -1.06 1.77 -9.06
C ALA A 85 -0.75 1.81 -10.57
N ASP A 86 -1.71 1.37 -11.37
CA ASP A 86 -1.61 1.50 -12.83
C ASP A 86 -1.84 2.93 -13.30
N ARG A 87 -2.60 3.71 -12.52
CA ARG A 87 -2.92 5.12 -12.83
C ARG A 87 -2.73 6.01 -11.60
N ALA A 88 -2.12 7.17 -11.80
CA ALA A 88 -1.97 8.17 -10.75
C ALA A 88 -2.36 9.56 -11.25
N VAL A 89 -3.22 10.26 -10.47
CA VAL A 89 -3.66 11.62 -10.73
C VAL A 89 -3.19 12.60 -9.64
N GLY A 90 -3.34 13.90 -9.86
CA GLY A 90 -2.81 14.91 -8.95
C GLY A 90 -1.27 15.00 -9.00
N GLN A 91 -0.68 14.60 -10.10
CA GLN A 91 0.74 14.71 -10.36
C GLN A 91 1.08 16.12 -10.87
N LYS A 92 2.34 16.56 -10.65
CA LYS A 92 2.89 17.73 -11.33
C LYS A 92 3.07 17.43 -12.82
N GLU A 93 3.19 18.47 -13.62
CA GLU A 93 3.53 18.37 -15.04
C GLU A 93 4.76 17.47 -15.25
N GLY A 94 4.66 16.53 -16.20
CA GLY A 94 5.69 15.50 -16.41
C GLY A 94 5.47 14.20 -15.63
N GLY A 95 4.62 14.17 -14.60
CA GLY A 95 4.28 12.95 -13.86
C GLY A 95 5.46 12.28 -13.15
N GLN A 96 5.28 11.01 -12.81
CA GLN A 96 6.35 10.09 -12.36
C GLN A 96 6.11 8.70 -12.96
N GLU A 97 7.18 7.96 -13.16
CA GLU A 97 7.11 6.57 -13.59
C GLU A 97 6.51 5.69 -12.47
N LEU A 98 5.68 4.73 -12.86
CA LEU A 98 5.01 3.77 -11.99
C LEU A 98 5.50 2.36 -12.28
N VAL A 99 5.50 1.51 -11.27
CA VAL A 99 5.72 0.06 -11.43
C VAL A 99 4.48 -0.58 -12.03
N GLY A 100 3.32 -0.22 -11.51
CA GLY A 100 2.02 -0.78 -11.91
C GLY A 100 1.75 -2.15 -11.31
N GLY A 101 0.70 -2.78 -11.80
CA GLY A 101 0.27 -4.14 -11.43
C GLY A 101 -0.93 -4.17 -10.49
N LEU A 102 -1.27 -3.06 -9.85
CA LEU A 102 -2.51 -2.89 -9.10
C LEU A 102 -3.47 -2.04 -9.95
N ASP A 103 -4.50 -2.67 -10.51
CA ASP A 103 -5.50 -1.99 -11.34
C ASP A 103 -6.35 -1.03 -10.52
N CYS A 104 -5.79 0.11 -10.23
CA CYS A 104 -6.46 1.20 -9.52
C CYS A 104 -5.99 2.56 -10.02
N THR A 105 -6.81 3.58 -9.75
CA THR A 105 -6.48 4.99 -9.93
C THR A 105 -6.24 5.63 -8.57
N VAL A 106 -5.05 6.18 -8.36
CA VAL A 106 -4.64 6.81 -7.10
C VAL A 106 -4.52 8.32 -7.27
N HIS A 107 -5.12 9.09 -6.35
CA HIS A 107 -4.86 10.53 -6.22
C HIS A 107 -3.77 10.76 -5.17
N ARG A 108 -2.63 11.33 -5.60
CA ARG A 108 -1.40 11.41 -4.77
C ARG A 108 -1.52 12.25 -3.50
N ASN A 109 -2.29 13.32 -3.53
CA ASN A 109 -2.42 14.28 -2.43
C ASN A 109 -3.90 14.53 -2.08
N PHE A 110 -4.73 13.50 -2.15
CA PHE A 110 -6.17 13.62 -1.96
C PHE A 110 -6.52 14.28 -0.63
N PHE A 111 -5.86 13.90 0.44
CA PHE A 111 -6.11 14.43 1.78
C PHE A 111 -5.36 15.74 2.07
N GLY A 112 -4.77 16.37 1.05
CA GLY A 112 -4.19 17.71 1.13
C GLY A 112 -2.84 17.80 1.84
N SER A 113 -2.57 18.94 2.46
CA SER A 113 -1.29 19.22 3.13
C SER A 113 -1.16 18.53 4.50
N GLN A 114 0.05 18.55 5.07
CA GLN A 114 0.33 17.95 6.38
C GLN A 114 -0.52 18.54 7.52
N ILE A 115 -0.91 19.82 7.41
CA ILE A 115 -1.80 20.49 8.39
C ILE A 115 -3.22 19.90 8.37
N GLN A 116 -3.60 19.23 7.29
CA GLN A 116 -4.91 18.61 7.11
C GLN A 116 -4.91 17.12 7.48
N SER A 117 -3.93 16.65 8.24
CA SER A 117 -3.89 15.30 8.77
C SER A 117 -5.11 15.04 9.65
N PHE A 118 -5.62 13.81 9.63
CA PHE A 118 -6.74 13.39 10.46
C PHE A 118 -6.56 11.95 10.91
N GLU A 119 -7.36 11.56 11.88
CA GLU A 119 -7.47 10.19 12.35
C GLU A 119 -8.89 9.70 12.08
N ALA A 120 -9.02 8.43 11.75
CA ALA A 120 -10.30 7.77 11.56
C ALA A 120 -10.23 6.32 12.05
N ASP A 121 -11.33 5.82 12.57
CA ASP A 121 -11.49 4.41 12.88
C ASP A 121 -11.89 3.69 11.59
N ILE A 122 -11.07 2.72 11.20
CA ILE A 122 -11.21 1.95 9.96
C ILE A 122 -11.66 0.55 10.30
N SER A 123 -12.79 0.13 9.73
CA SER A 123 -13.27 -1.25 9.81
C SER A 123 -12.62 -2.09 8.72
N VAL A 124 -12.04 -3.23 9.11
CA VAL A 124 -11.46 -4.21 8.20
C VAL A 124 -11.98 -5.62 8.57
N PRO A 125 -13.25 -5.93 8.25
CA PRO A 125 -13.91 -7.15 8.70
C PRO A 125 -13.18 -8.43 8.31
N LEU A 126 -12.58 -8.47 7.12
CA LEU A 126 -11.83 -9.63 6.64
C LEU A 126 -10.59 -9.92 7.48
N LEU A 127 -9.90 -8.90 7.99
CA LEU A 127 -8.77 -9.09 8.90
C LEU A 127 -9.23 -9.60 10.25
N THR A 128 -10.29 -8.99 10.80
CA THR A 128 -10.84 -9.37 12.11
C THR A 128 -11.37 -10.78 12.13
N SER A 129 -12.02 -11.23 11.06
CA SER A 129 -12.55 -12.58 10.94
C SER A 129 -11.46 -13.66 10.87
N LYS A 130 -10.29 -13.34 10.27
CA LYS A 130 -9.17 -14.29 10.13
C LYS A 130 -8.25 -14.30 11.36
N GLU A 131 -7.99 -13.17 11.97
CA GLU A 131 -6.98 -13.04 13.03
C GLU A 131 -7.56 -12.80 14.42
N GLY A 132 -8.85 -12.49 14.51
CA GLY A 132 -9.47 -11.99 15.74
C GLY A 132 -9.01 -10.57 16.07
N GLY A 133 -9.54 -9.98 17.14
CA GLY A 133 -9.17 -8.64 17.59
C GLY A 133 -10.30 -7.63 17.45
N ALA A 134 -9.95 -6.34 17.52
CA ALA A 134 -10.93 -5.26 17.42
C ALA A 134 -11.47 -5.14 15.99
N GLU A 135 -12.77 -4.89 15.84
CA GLU A 135 -13.43 -4.70 14.54
C GLU A 135 -12.94 -3.46 13.79
N THR A 136 -12.38 -2.51 14.51
CA THR A 136 -11.82 -1.29 13.94
C THR A 136 -10.40 -1.07 14.42
N PHE A 137 -9.62 -0.37 13.61
CA PHE A 137 -8.32 0.16 14.00
C PHE A 137 -8.25 1.66 13.71
N ARG A 138 -7.52 2.39 14.56
CA ARG A 138 -7.31 3.82 14.40
C ARG A 138 -6.25 4.08 13.32
N GLY A 139 -6.69 4.60 12.18
CA GLY A 139 -5.83 5.03 11.08
C GLY A 139 -5.41 6.48 11.23
N VAL A 140 -4.13 6.78 10.92
CA VAL A 140 -3.60 8.16 10.88
C VAL A 140 -3.26 8.50 9.44
N PHE A 141 -3.90 9.52 8.89
CA PHE A 141 -3.78 9.96 7.51
C PHE A 141 -3.00 11.26 7.45
N ILE A 142 -1.75 11.19 6.99
CA ILE A 142 -0.85 12.33 6.86
C ILE A 142 -0.43 12.42 5.40
N ARG A 143 -0.90 13.43 4.65
CA ARG A 143 -0.62 13.59 3.21
C ARG A 143 -0.89 12.29 2.43
N ALA A 144 -1.87 11.53 2.89
CA ALA A 144 -2.14 10.22 2.33
C ALA A 144 -2.68 10.32 0.89
N PRO A 145 -2.28 9.41 0.00
CA PRO A 145 -2.99 9.21 -1.25
C PRO A 145 -4.36 8.58 -0.99
N ALA A 146 -5.27 8.69 -1.95
CA ALA A 146 -6.52 7.94 -1.93
C ALA A 146 -6.64 7.11 -3.21
N VAL A 147 -7.21 5.91 -3.09
CA VAL A 147 -7.66 5.13 -4.23
C VAL A 147 -9.04 5.64 -4.64
N LEU A 148 -9.17 6.15 -5.86
CA LEU A 148 -10.41 6.71 -6.39
C LEU A 148 -11.26 5.66 -7.08
N ASP A 149 -10.60 4.74 -7.78
CA ASP A 149 -11.24 3.74 -8.61
C ASP A 149 -10.40 2.46 -8.64
N VAL A 150 -11.06 1.31 -8.73
CA VAL A 150 -10.44 -0.01 -8.78
C VAL A 150 -11.02 -0.85 -9.91
N GLY A 151 -10.18 -1.63 -10.56
CA GLY A 151 -10.60 -2.59 -11.55
C GLY A 151 -11.23 -3.86 -10.97
N PRO A 152 -11.86 -4.69 -11.81
CA PRO A 152 -12.65 -5.85 -11.38
C PRO A 152 -11.83 -6.95 -10.66
N GLY A 153 -10.51 -6.93 -10.79
CA GLY A 153 -9.61 -7.89 -10.13
C GLY A 153 -9.06 -7.38 -8.79
N VAL A 154 -9.51 -6.23 -8.31
CA VAL A 154 -9.03 -5.61 -7.07
C VAL A 154 -10.10 -5.68 -6.00
N GLU A 155 -9.79 -6.28 -4.86
CA GLU A 155 -10.64 -6.32 -3.68
C GLU A 155 -10.39 -5.10 -2.79
N VAL A 156 -11.46 -4.41 -2.39
CA VAL A 156 -11.40 -3.30 -1.45
C VAL A 156 -11.61 -3.84 -0.04
N LEU A 157 -10.56 -3.86 0.76
CA LEU A 157 -10.58 -4.40 2.12
C LEU A 157 -11.16 -3.42 3.14
N ALA A 158 -10.99 -2.13 2.92
CA ALA A 158 -11.48 -1.09 3.83
C ALA A 158 -11.74 0.22 3.09
N ARG A 159 -12.73 0.95 3.61
CA ARG A 159 -13.08 2.31 3.17
C ARG A 159 -12.80 3.31 4.30
N CYS A 160 -12.34 4.47 3.92
CA CYS A 160 -12.10 5.57 4.85
C CYS A 160 -13.13 6.66 4.59
N PRO A 161 -13.96 7.03 5.58
CA PRO A 161 -14.86 8.16 5.43
C PRO A 161 -14.05 9.45 5.21
N VAL A 162 -14.39 10.19 4.16
CA VAL A 162 -13.73 11.48 3.90
C VAL A 162 -14.40 12.56 4.74
N PRO A 163 -13.65 13.30 5.57
CA PRO A 163 -14.21 14.40 6.34
C PRO A 163 -14.90 15.44 5.44
N SER A 164 -16.10 15.87 5.80
CA SER A 164 -16.94 16.76 4.99
C SER A 164 -16.26 18.08 4.57
N ASN A 165 -15.29 18.57 5.35
CA ASN A 165 -14.49 19.74 5.03
C ASN A 165 -13.43 19.53 3.95
N LYS A 166 -13.25 18.29 3.46
CA LYS A 166 -12.27 17.92 2.41
C LYS A 166 -12.89 17.62 1.04
N VAL A 167 -14.21 17.52 0.97
CA VAL A 167 -14.95 17.24 -0.28
C VAL A 167 -14.75 18.35 -1.32
N LEU A 168 -14.44 19.57 -0.94
CA LEU A 168 -14.33 20.74 -1.82
C LEU A 168 -13.16 20.74 -2.80
N TYR A 169 -12.15 19.87 -2.63
CA TYR A 169 -11.00 19.80 -3.56
C TYR A 169 -11.20 18.81 -4.71
N SER A 170 -12.27 18.01 -4.68
CA SER A 170 -12.60 17.01 -5.68
C SER A 170 -13.40 17.59 -6.88
N SER A 171 -14.02 18.76 -6.72
CA SER A 171 -15.03 19.25 -7.67
C SER A 171 -14.50 19.82 -8.97
N SER A 172 -13.19 19.97 -9.15
CA SER A 172 -12.66 20.64 -10.36
C SER A 172 -12.15 19.71 -11.47
N THR A 173 -12.06 18.40 -11.26
CA THR A 173 -11.43 17.53 -12.27
C THR A 173 -12.05 16.13 -12.43
N VAL A 174 -13.02 15.73 -11.63
CA VAL A 174 -13.70 14.43 -11.80
C VAL A 174 -15.21 14.67 -11.73
N GLN A 175 -15.88 14.60 -12.86
CA GLN A 175 -17.34 14.42 -12.90
C GLN A 175 -17.61 12.98 -12.44
N ILE A 176 -17.88 12.81 -11.16
CA ILE A 176 -18.49 11.59 -10.64
C ILE A 176 -19.95 11.70 -11.01
N GLN A 177 -20.42 10.85 -11.93
CA GLN A 177 -21.84 10.69 -12.18
C GLN A 177 -22.43 10.06 -10.92
N ASP A 178 -23.20 10.87 -10.19
CA ASP A 178 -23.96 10.44 -9.02
C ASP A 178 -25.12 9.55 -9.49
N GLU A 179 -24.97 8.25 -9.27
CA GLU A 179 -26.12 7.39 -8.98
C GLU A 179 -25.79 6.61 -7.73
N ASP A 180 -26.50 6.96 -6.66
CA ASP A 180 -26.55 6.47 -5.29
C ASP A 180 -25.78 7.29 -4.25
N SER A 181 -26.60 7.84 -3.35
CA SER A 181 -26.28 8.67 -2.19
C SER A 181 -25.61 7.91 -1.03
N SER A 182 -24.45 7.35 -1.26
CA SER A 182 -23.52 6.92 -0.21
C SER A 182 -22.31 7.83 -0.23
N GLY A 183 -22.03 8.50 0.90
CA GLY A 183 -21.07 9.57 1.03
C GLY A 183 -19.71 9.31 0.35
N ASN A 184 -19.05 10.39 0.00
CA ASN A 184 -17.77 10.45 -0.74
C ASN A 184 -16.67 9.69 0.05
N GLU A 185 -16.55 8.38 -0.15
CA GLU A 185 -15.62 7.50 0.55
C GLU A 185 -14.40 7.20 -0.34
N GLY A 186 -13.20 7.54 0.15
CA GLY A 186 -11.96 7.10 -0.47
C GLY A 186 -11.59 5.68 -0.02
N HIS A 187 -11.16 4.83 -0.93
CA HIS A 187 -10.63 3.50 -0.56
C HIS A 187 -9.27 3.65 0.10
N CYS A 188 -9.06 3.01 1.23
CA CYS A 188 -7.80 3.12 1.97
C CYS A 188 -6.94 1.84 1.94
N CYS A 189 -7.52 0.69 1.63
CA CYS A 189 -6.81 -0.57 1.50
C CYS A 189 -7.37 -1.36 0.32
N CYS A 190 -6.51 -1.83 -0.56
CA CYS A 190 -6.88 -2.64 -1.71
C CYS A 190 -5.96 -3.86 -1.83
N GLU A 191 -6.52 -4.97 -2.26
CA GLU A 191 -5.81 -6.20 -2.60
C GLU A 191 -6.16 -6.65 -4.01
N ALA A 192 -5.15 -7.03 -4.80
CA ALA A 192 -5.34 -7.65 -6.10
C ALA A 192 -4.47 -8.90 -6.17
N LYS A 193 -5.08 -10.08 -6.13
CA LYS A 193 -4.41 -11.38 -6.08
C LYS A 193 -3.34 -11.43 -4.98
N LYS A 194 -2.07 -11.10 -5.30
CA LYS A 194 -0.96 -11.06 -4.32
C LYS A 194 -0.41 -9.65 -4.09
N LEU A 195 -1.10 -8.62 -4.57
CA LEU A 195 -0.73 -7.23 -4.38
C LEU A 195 -1.60 -6.61 -3.29
N VAL A 196 -0.97 -6.19 -2.20
CA VAL A 196 -1.64 -5.51 -1.08
C VAL A 196 -1.16 -4.08 -1.02
N SER A 197 -2.07 -3.14 -0.86
CA SER A 197 -1.73 -1.74 -0.79
C SER A 197 -2.60 -0.99 0.20
N ASN A 198 -2.02 -0.05 0.93
CA ASN A 198 -2.76 0.84 1.80
C ASN A 198 -2.26 2.28 1.72
N CYS A 199 -3.15 3.23 1.95
CA CYS A 199 -2.87 4.65 1.95
C CYS A 199 -2.54 5.22 3.33
N VAL A 200 -2.45 4.41 4.36
CA VAL A 200 -2.25 4.84 5.75
C VAL A 200 -0.78 5.07 6.05
N SER A 201 -0.47 6.18 6.71
CA SER A 201 0.87 6.51 7.15
C SER A 201 1.38 5.58 8.26
N SER A 202 2.68 5.51 8.40
CA SER A 202 3.54 4.53 9.07
C SER A 202 3.26 4.13 10.53
N ARG A 203 2.24 4.64 11.19
CA ARG A 203 1.92 4.32 12.61
C ARG A 203 0.80 3.29 12.80
N VAL A 204 0.14 2.87 11.73
CA VAL A 204 -0.94 1.89 11.79
C VAL A 204 -0.39 0.49 11.94
N ASN A 205 -1.11 -0.32 12.68
CA ASN A 205 -0.79 -1.66 13.11
C ASN A 205 -0.19 -2.55 12.01
N ARG A 206 1.13 -2.40 11.82
CA ARG A 206 1.93 -3.10 10.81
C ARG A 206 1.90 -4.63 10.99
N ARG A 207 1.48 -5.11 12.18
CA ARG A 207 1.34 -6.54 12.42
C ARG A 207 0.27 -7.17 11.55
N HIS A 208 -0.89 -6.52 11.40
CA HIS A 208 -2.02 -7.05 10.65
C HIS A 208 -1.78 -7.09 9.15
N ALA A 209 -1.29 -5.99 8.56
CA ALA A 209 -1.01 -5.95 7.13
C ALA A 209 0.17 -6.85 6.73
N MET A 210 1.15 -7.07 7.62
CA MET A 210 2.22 -8.03 7.38
C MET A 210 1.75 -9.48 7.51
N ALA A 211 0.84 -9.78 8.43
CA ALA A 211 0.32 -11.12 8.60
C ALA A 211 -0.37 -11.63 7.32
N GLN A 212 -1.12 -10.78 6.62
CA GLN A 212 -1.72 -11.16 5.33
C GLN A 212 -0.72 -11.56 4.26
N LEU A 213 0.41 -10.85 4.13
CA LEU A 213 1.47 -11.20 3.19
C LEU A 213 2.11 -12.58 3.46
N PHE A 214 1.95 -13.09 4.68
CA PHE A 214 2.62 -14.31 5.14
C PHE A 214 1.68 -15.51 5.29
N HIS A 215 0.34 -15.33 5.35
CA HIS A 215 -0.59 -16.43 5.60
C HIS A 215 -0.98 -17.25 4.38
N GLU A 216 -0.91 -16.72 3.17
CA GLU A 216 -1.36 -17.45 1.98
C GLU A 216 -0.36 -18.49 1.43
N ASP A 217 0.92 -18.40 1.77
CA ASP A 217 1.92 -19.39 1.32
C ASP A 217 2.01 -20.65 2.21
N ASP A 218 1.43 -20.61 3.43
CA ASP A 218 1.54 -21.74 4.39
C ASP A 218 0.46 -22.84 4.17
N GLU A 219 -0.58 -22.57 3.39
CA GLU A 219 -1.60 -23.59 3.08
C GLU A 219 -1.14 -24.64 2.06
N ARG A 220 -0.06 -24.40 1.32
CA ARG A 220 0.49 -25.36 0.34
C ARG A 220 1.53 -26.31 0.91
N ASP A 221 2.12 -26.03 2.07
CA ASP A 221 3.20 -26.84 2.66
C ASP A 221 2.84 -27.61 3.94
N GLY A 222 1.57 -27.75 4.29
CA GLY A 222 1.09 -28.69 5.30
C GLY A 222 1.65 -28.55 6.72
N THR A 223 2.44 -27.55 7.02
CA THR A 223 3.03 -27.32 8.35
C THR A 223 2.44 -26.07 9.02
N ARG A 224 1.32 -26.27 9.72
CA ARG A 224 0.75 -25.26 10.63
C ARG A 224 1.73 -25.01 11.78
N ARG A 225 2.47 -23.91 11.73
CA ARG A 225 3.08 -23.33 12.94
C ARG A 225 2.25 -22.16 13.44
N PHE A 226 1.46 -22.47 14.45
CA PHE A 226 0.75 -21.49 15.25
C PHE A 226 1.76 -20.60 15.98
N PHE A 227 1.75 -19.29 15.69
CA PHE A 227 2.32 -18.33 16.60
C PHE A 227 1.33 -18.08 17.74
N LYS A 228 1.53 -18.75 18.88
CA LYS A 228 0.95 -18.38 20.18
C LYS A 228 1.87 -17.36 20.81
N GLN A 229 1.25 -16.27 21.28
CA GLN A 229 1.64 -15.15 22.11
C GLN A 229 2.11 -13.89 21.41
#